data_05807e38e5746585dd5a63b60cea95fd
#
_entry.id   05807e38e5746585dd5a63b60cea95fd
#
_cell.length_a   1.000
_cell.length_b   1.000
_cell.length_c   1.000
_cell.angle_alpha   90.00
_cell.angle_beta   90.00
_cell.angle_gamma   90.00
#
_symmetry.space_group_name_H-M   'P 1'
#
loop_
_entity.id
_entity.type
_entity.pdbx_description
1 polymer ?
#
loop_
_entity_poly.entity_id
_entity_poly.type
_entity_poly.pdbx_seq_one_letter_code
_entity_poly.pdbx_strand_id
1 'polypeptide(L)'
;MVGVQPLSTRMNRFESMKSIQMKTSAEIRQTFLDFFKSKGHTIVPSAPLVPGNDPTLLFTNSGMVQFKNVFLGSEKLPYVRAADVQRCLRAGGKHNDLDSVGYTARHHTFFEMLGNWSFGDYFKRDAIIWAWELLTSVFGLPKDRLLVTVYHTDDEAYDLWHTEIGLPKDRIIRIGDNKGAPFASDNFWQMADTGPCGPCTEIFFDHGAEIPGGPPGSPDEDGDRFIEIWNLVFMQFDRAADGTLSPLPAPCVDTGMGLERLAAVLQHVHSNYEIDLFQHLIKVASTLTKTADLENKSLRVIADHIRACSFLIVDGVLPSNEGRGYVLRRIIRRALRHGYMLGMREPFFHKLVPALVEEMGDAYPELLKAEQYVIAALLAEEDRFGDLLNRGMRQVEDLLNDRIPVLRFLDEKEQWGGKYYLQ
;
A
#
# COMPACT_ATOMS: atom_id res chain seq x y z
N MET A 1 29.86 30.74 22.41
CA MET A 1 29.72 31.29 21.05
C MET A 1 29.05 30.19 20.22
N VAL A 2 27.76 30.33 19.97
CA VAL A 2 26.98 29.39 19.16
C VAL A 2 27.11 29.86 17.72
N GLY A 3 27.76 29.04 16.88
CA GLY A 3 27.98 29.36 15.48
C GLY A 3 26.68 29.29 14.69
N VAL A 4 26.22 30.42 14.20
CA VAL A 4 25.10 30.53 13.24
C VAL A 4 25.61 30.03 11.90
N GLN A 5 25.06 28.94 11.40
CA GLN A 5 25.30 28.44 10.05
C GLN A 5 24.78 29.45 9.01
N PRO A 6 25.49 29.70 7.91
CA PRO A 6 25.12 30.73 6.96
C PRO A 6 23.85 30.35 6.15
N LEU A 7 23.00 31.34 5.92
CA LEU A 7 21.74 31.31 5.17
C LEU A 7 21.84 30.71 3.75
N SER A 8 23.05 30.69 3.17
CA SER A 8 23.31 30.12 1.84
C SER A 8 23.08 28.60 1.76
N THR A 9 23.26 27.88 2.87
CA THR A 9 23.06 26.41 2.91
C THR A 9 21.57 26.03 2.94
N ARG A 10 20.71 26.91 3.46
CA ARG A 10 19.26 26.74 3.44
C ARG A 10 18.64 26.98 2.05
N MET A 11 19.14 27.99 1.33
CA MET A 11 18.64 28.32 -0.02
C MET A 11 18.97 27.20 -1.04
N ASN A 12 20.17 26.61 -1.00
CA ASN A 12 20.53 25.53 -1.91
C ASN A 12 19.71 24.24 -1.69
N ARG A 13 19.20 24.00 -0.48
CA ARG A 13 18.31 22.86 -0.18
C ARG A 13 16.91 23.02 -0.77
N PHE A 14 16.35 24.22 -0.73
CA PHE A 14 15.04 24.50 -1.36
C PHE A 14 15.13 24.54 -2.90
N GLU A 15 16.29 24.90 -3.46
CA GLU A 15 16.49 24.90 -4.93
C GLU A 15 16.65 23.48 -5.49
N SER A 16 17.26 22.53 -4.75
CA SER A 16 17.37 21.14 -5.20
C SER A 16 16.00 20.41 -5.25
N MET A 17 15.07 20.80 -4.40
CA MET A 17 13.70 20.24 -4.43
C MET A 17 12.84 20.87 -5.56
N LYS A 18 13.16 22.04 -6.04
CA LYS A 18 12.46 22.68 -7.18
C LYS A 18 12.73 22.00 -8.53
N SER A 19 13.68 21.08 -8.62
CA SER A 19 14.01 20.38 -9.86
C SER A 19 13.13 19.14 -10.11
N ILE A 20 12.40 18.62 -9.11
CA ILE A 20 11.47 17.52 -9.30
C ILE A 20 10.19 18.11 -9.90
N GLN A 21 9.89 17.73 -11.13
CA GLN A 21 8.64 18.10 -11.76
C GLN A 21 7.49 17.35 -11.04
N MET A 22 6.61 18.08 -10.38
CA MET A 22 5.42 17.51 -9.73
C MET A 22 4.60 16.76 -10.79
N LYS A 23 4.33 15.49 -10.53
CA LYS A 23 3.56 14.61 -11.42
C LYS A 23 2.30 14.14 -10.72
N THR A 24 1.21 14.10 -11.46
CA THR A 24 -0.03 13.46 -11.00
C THR A 24 0.13 11.95 -10.94
N SER A 25 -0.71 11.28 -10.16
CA SER A 25 -0.75 9.81 -10.10
C SER A 25 -0.96 9.18 -11.49
N ALA A 26 -1.76 9.81 -12.35
CA ALA A 26 -1.97 9.37 -13.74
C ALA A 26 -0.69 9.48 -14.58
N GLU A 27 0.03 10.60 -14.48
CA GLU A 27 1.31 10.79 -15.18
C GLU A 27 2.40 9.83 -14.71
N ILE A 28 2.42 9.49 -13.42
CA ILE A 28 3.36 8.52 -12.86
C ILE A 28 3.11 7.13 -13.46
N ARG A 29 1.85 6.68 -13.50
CA ARG A 29 1.48 5.40 -14.15
C ARG A 29 1.96 5.36 -15.59
N GLN A 30 1.63 6.37 -16.37
CA GLN A 30 1.97 6.41 -17.78
C GLN A 30 3.48 6.48 -18.00
N THR A 31 4.20 7.29 -17.21
CA THR A 31 5.67 7.41 -17.30
C THR A 31 6.35 6.06 -17.03
N PHE A 32 5.88 5.30 -16.02
CA PHE A 32 6.41 3.98 -15.71
C PHE A 32 6.20 3.00 -16.88
N LEU A 33 4.99 2.93 -17.41
CA LEU A 33 4.64 2.01 -18.50
C LEU A 33 5.43 2.37 -19.78
N ASP A 34 5.54 3.63 -20.13
CA ASP A 34 6.29 4.09 -21.30
C ASP A 34 7.80 3.82 -21.16
N PHE A 35 8.34 4.00 -19.96
CA PHE A 35 9.74 3.67 -19.68
C PHE A 35 10.03 2.18 -19.91
N PHE A 36 9.25 1.27 -19.30
CA PHE A 36 9.48 -0.16 -19.46
C PHE A 36 9.11 -0.67 -20.85
N LYS A 37 8.13 -0.05 -21.52
CA LYS A 37 7.87 -0.30 -22.95
C LYS A 37 9.10 0.03 -23.79
N SER A 38 9.81 1.13 -23.52
CA SER A 38 11.06 1.50 -24.20
C SER A 38 12.21 0.52 -23.96
N LYS A 39 12.15 -0.22 -22.82
CA LYS A 39 13.10 -1.30 -22.49
C LYS A 39 12.66 -2.66 -23.04
N GLY A 40 11.66 -2.71 -23.92
CA GLY A 40 11.19 -3.92 -24.59
C GLY A 40 10.21 -4.79 -23.79
N HIS A 41 9.58 -4.25 -22.76
CA HIS A 41 8.55 -4.94 -22.00
C HIS A 41 7.20 -4.87 -22.73
N THR A 42 6.47 -5.98 -22.70
CA THR A 42 5.06 -6.02 -23.08
C THR A 42 4.23 -5.42 -21.95
N ILE A 43 3.43 -4.41 -22.28
CA ILE A 43 2.49 -3.83 -21.30
C ILE A 43 1.28 -4.75 -21.23
N VAL A 44 0.99 -5.24 -20.03
CA VAL A 44 -0.12 -6.16 -19.77
C VAL A 44 -1.16 -5.49 -18.86
N PRO A 45 -2.43 -5.86 -18.95
CA PRO A 45 -3.45 -5.31 -18.05
C PRO A 45 -3.29 -5.84 -16.62
N SER A 46 -3.75 -5.05 -15.65
CA SER A 46 -3.88 -5.50 -14.27
C SER A 46 -4.76 -6.75 -14.18
N ALA A 47 -4.29 -7.77 -13.49
CA ALA A 47 -5.14 -8.90 -13.16
C ALA A 47 -6.25 -8.49 -12.16
N PRO A 48 -7.37 -9.25 -12.11
CA PRO A 48 -8.39 -9.04 -11.09
C PRO A 48 -7.85 -9.19 -9.66
N LEU A 49 -8.49 -8.52 -8.70
CA LEU A 49 -8.20 -8.70 -7.26
C LEU A 49 -8.52 -10.11 -6.76
N VAL A 50 -9.38 -10.83 -7.47
CA VAL A 50 -9.68 -12.24 -7.19
C VAL A 50 -8.78 -13.11 -8.07
N PRO A 51 -7.72 -13.74 -7.50
CA PRO A 51 -6.80 -14.55 -8.29
C PRO A 51 -7.51 -15.79 -8.83
N GLY A 52 -7.45 -15.99 -10.16
CA GLY A 52 -8.11 -17.11 -10.83
C GLY A 52 -7.41 -18.45 -10.62
N ASN A 53 -6.09 -18.44 -10.42
CA ASN A 53 -5.24 -19.63 -10.47
C ASN A 53 -4.57 -19.99 -9.15
N ASP A 54 -4.90 -19.31 -8.04
CA ASP A 54 -4.31 -19.61 -6.73
C ASP A 54 -5.36 -19.67 -5.63
N PRO A 55 -5.83 -20.88 -5.25
CA PRO A 55 -6.82 -21.04 -4.19
C PRO A 55 -6.28 -20.74 -2.78
N THR A 56 -4.97 -20.58 -2.62
CA THR A 56 -4.33 -20.26 -1.33
C THR A 56 -4.39 -18.78 -1.00
N LEU A 57 -4.66 -17.92 -1.98
CA LEU A 57 -4.77 -16.49 -1.84
C LEU A 57 -6.23 -16.04 -1.85
N LEU A 58 -6.61 -15.22 -0.88
CA LEU A 58 -7.90 -14.55 -0.89
C LEU A 58 -7.95 -13.49 -2.00
N PHE A 59 -6.89 -12.70 -2.11
CA PHE A 59 -6.81 -11.59 -3.06
C PHE A 59 -5.41 -11.49 -3.68
N THR A 60 -5.33 -10.86 -4.84
CA THR A 60 -4.08 -10.46 -5.47
C THR A 60 -3.41 -9.40 -4.60
N ASN A 61 -2.31 -9.76 -3.95
CA ASN A 61 -1.58 -8.94 -2.97
C ASN A 61 -0.25 -8.39 -3.50
N SER A 62 0.15 -8.81 -4.71
CA SER A 62 1.36 -8.35 -5.41
C SER A 62 1.22 -8.56 -6.92
N GLY A 63 2.03 -7.85 -7.71
CA GLY A 63 2.00 -7.91 -9.16
C GLY A 63 2.37 -9.28 -9.74
N MET A 64 3.21 -10.03 -9.05
CA MET A 64 3.68 -11.34 -9.52
C MET A 64 2.62 -12.45 -9.50
N VAL A 65 1.50 -12.26 -8.80
CA VAL A 65 0.49 -13.34 -8.61
C VAL A 65 0.00 -13.89 -9.94
N GLN A 66 -0.24 -13.01 -10.93
CA GLN A 66 -0.66 -13.43 -12.27
C GLN A 66 0.42 -14.22 -13.04
N PHE A 67 1.70 -14.12 -12.66
CA PHE A 67 2.83 -14.75 -13.32
C PHE A 67 3.43 -15.95 -12.57
N LYS A 68 2.82 -16.39 -11.47
CA LYS A 68 3.33 -17.48 -10.62
C LYS A 68 3.73 -18.71 -11.42
N ASN A 69 2.87 -19.15 -12.31
CA ASN A 69 3.09 -20.34 -13.13
C ASN A 69 4.20 -20.13 -14.18
N VAL A 70 4.40 -18.89 -14.61
CA VAL A 70 5.49 -18.53 -15.54
C VAL A 70 6.84 -18.62 -14.84
N PHE A 71 6.95 -18.13 -13.62
CA PHE A 71 8.18 -18.26 -12.80
C PHE A 71 8.54 -19.72 -12.53
N LEU A 72 7.54 -20.54 -12.24
CA LEU A 72 7.71 -21.98 -12.02
C LEU A 72 7.97 -22.77 -13.32
N GLY A 73 7.89 -22.12 -14.49
CA GLY A 73 8.10 -22.76 -15.80
C GLY A 73 6.96 -23.67 -16.25
N SER A 74 5.83 -23.71 -15.52
CA SER A 74 4.64 -24.51 -15.88
C SER A 74 3.75 -23.82 -16.90
N GLU A 75 3.96 -22.53 -17.13
CA GLU A 75 3.28 -21.71 -18.15
C GLU A 75 4.31 -20.96 -19.01
N LYS A 76 4.04 -20.80 -20.29
CA LYS A 76 4.85 -20.01 -21.22
C LYS A 76 4.03 -18.91 -21.83
N LEU A 77 4.56 -17.70 -21.79
CA LEU A 77 3.97 -16.52 -22.43
C LEU A 77 4.65 -16.24 -23.79
N PRO A 78 3.99 -15.52 -24.70
CA PRO A 78 4.58 -15.11 -25.98
C PRO A 78 5.63 -14.00 -25.84
N TYR A 79 5.95 -13.59 -24.61
CA TYR A 79 6.94 -12.56 -24.26
C TYR A 79 7.73 -13.02 -23.04
N VAL A 80 8.93 -12.45 -22.89
CA VAL A 80 9.86 -12.73 -21.77
C VAL A 80 10.04 -11.54 -20.84
N ARG A 81 9.42 -10.39 -21.17
CA ARG A 81 9.40 -9.17 -20.34
C ARG A 81 7.97 -8.66 -20.28
N ALA A 82 7.52 -8.32 -19.09
CA ALA A 82 6.21 -7.69 -18.89
C ALA A 82 6.32 -6.48 -17.94
N ALA A 83 5.40 -5.53 -18.08
CA ALA A 83 5.20 -4.47 -17.11
C ALA A 83 3.72 -4.11 -17.03
N ASP A 84 3.26 -3.76 -15.83
CA ASP A 84 1.89 -3.30 -15.59
C ASP A 84 1.79 -2.35 -14.39
N VAL A 85 0.55 -1.94 -14.13
CA VAL A 85 0.11 -1.30 -12.89
C VAL A 85 -0.92 -2.22 -12.27
N GLN A 86 -0.49 -3.09 -11.36
CA GLN A 86 -1.33 -4.10 -10.75
C GLN A 86 -2.13 -3.55 -9.57
N ARG A 87 -3.43 -3.75 -9.60
CA ARG A 87 -4.31 -3.54 -8.44
C ARG A 87 -4.04 -4.60 -7.39
N CYS A 88 -3.75 -4.19 -6.17
CA CYS A 88 -3.45 -5.09 -5.06
C CYS A 88 -4.37 -4.82 -3.88
N LEU A 89 -4.69 -5.88 -3.12
CA LEU A 89 -5.49 -5.80 -1.90
C LEU A 89 -4.80 -6.55 -0.75
N ARG A 90 -4.61 -5.83 0.38
CA ARG A 90 -4.04 -6.36 1.63
C ARG A 90 -4.99 -6.10 2.80
N ALA A 91 -6.08 -6.86 2.87
CA ALA A 91 -7.13 -6.70 3.88
C ALA A 91 -7.53 -8.03 4.55
N GLY A 92 -6.69 -9.05 4.43
CA GLY A 92 -6.91 -10.37 5.04
C GLY A 92 -5.87 -11.39 4.58
N GLY A 93 -5.76 -12.51 5.30
CA GLY A 93 -4.75 -13.54 5.04
C GLY A 93 -3.37 -13.17 5.60
N LYS A 94 -2.30 -13.60 4.93
CA LYS A 94 -0.91 -13.40 5.36
C LYS A 94 -0.51 -11.91 5.36
N HIS A 95 -1.02 -11.13 4.40
CA HIS A 95 -0.81 -9.69 4.29
C HIS A 95 -2.09 -8.96 4.64
N ASN A 96 -2.11 -8.28 5.77
CA ASN A 96 -3.29 -7.58 6.28
C ASN A 96 -2.89 -6.23 6.89
N ASP A 97 -3.12 -5.16 6.13
CA ASP A 97 -2.80 -3.78 6.52
C ASP A 97 -4.01 -3.04 7.12
N LEU A 98 -5.19 -3.71 7.20
CA LEU A 98 -6.47 -3.08 7.54
C LEU A 98 -6.43 -2.24 8.84
N ASP A 99 -5.74 -2.74 9.87
CA ASP A 99 -5.72 -2.07 11.17
C ASP A 99 -4.83 -0.81 11.16
N SER A 100 -3.82 -0.75 10.29
CA SER A 100 -2.91 0.38 10.10
C SER A 100 -3.51 1.49 9.22
N VAL A 101 -4.53 1.18 8.40
CA VAL A 101 -5.15 2.12 7.45
C VAL A 101 -5.78 3.31 8.16
N GLY A 102 -5.39 4.52 7.74
CA GLY A 102 -5.81 5.80 8.30
C GLY A 102 -4.99 6.27 9.51
N TYR A 103 -4.13 5.40 10.07
CA TYR A 103 -3.28 5.69 11.25
C TYR A 103 -1.81 5.86 10.91
N THR A 104 -1.34 5.25 9.83
CA THR A 104 0.01 5.43 9.29
C THR A 104 -0.04 6.24 7.99
N ALA A 105 1.09 6.76 7.57
CA ALA A 105 1.20 7.55 6.35
C ALA A 105 1.15 6.72 5.06
N ARG A 106 1.43 5.40 5.14
CA ARG A 106 1.82 4.56 3.99
C ARG A 106 1.04 3.25 3.78
N HIS A 107 0.15 2.86 4.71
CA HIS A 107 -0.60 1.61 4.59
C HIS A 107 -2.00 1.80 4.02
N HIS A 108 -2.38 0.92 3.10
CA HIS A 108 -3.66 0.92 2.41
C HIS A 108 -4.25 -0.48 2.34
N THR A 109 -5.59 -0.57 2.28
CA THR A 109 -6.25 -1.84 1.95
C THR A 109 -6.08 -2.17 0.47
N PHE A 110 -6.28 -1.17 -0.39
CA PHE A 110 -6.08 -1.22 -1.83
C PHE A 110 -4.95 -0.27 -2.21
N PHE A 111 -4.04 -0.72 -3.05
CA PHE A 111 -2.98 0.11 -3.63
C PHE A 111 -2.62 -0.36 -5.04
N GLU A 112 -1.93 0.50 -5.76
CA GLU A 112 -1.43 0.20 -7.09
C GLU A 112 0.05 -0.13 -7.03
N MET A 113 0.42 -1.30 -7.54
CA MET A 113 1.81 -1.75 -7.64
C MET A 113 2.29 -1.62 -9.08
N LEU A 114 3.25 -0.75 -9.32
CA LEU A 114 3.98 -0.63 -10.57
C LEU A 114 4.99 -1.77 -10.62
N GLY A 115 4.82 -2.70 -11.56
CA GLY A 115 5.63 -3.91 -11.67
C GLY A 115 6.31 -4.06 -13.03
N ASN A 116 7.54 -4.57 -13.01
CA ASN A 116 8.22 -5.05 -14.21
C ASN A 116 8.86 -6.41 -13.94
N TRP A 117 8.77 -7.29 -14.93
CA TRP A 117 9.15 -8.69 -14.83
C TRP A 117 10.08 -9.11 -15.95
N SER A 118 11.02 -10.02 -15.61
CA SER A 118 11.84 -10.77 -16.56
C SER A 118 11.68 -12.24 -16.30
N PHE A 119 11.29 -12.97 -17.34
CA PHE A 119 11.09 -14.43 -17.28
C PHE A 119 12.30 -15.12 -17.92
N GLY A 120 13.43 -15.11 -17.20
CA GLY A 120 14.69 -15.74 -17.66
C GLY A 120 15.42 -14.99 -18.78
N ASP A 121 15.20 -13.67 -18.92
CA ASP A 121 15.85 -12.85 -19.95
C ASP A 121 16.93 -11.95 -19.35
N TYR A 122 16.57 -10.85 -18.67
CA TYR A 122 17.53 -10.05 -17.90
C TYR A 122 17.45 -10.41 -16.40
N PHE A 123 18.50 -10.02 -15.65
CA PHE A 123 18.56 -10.31 -14.21
C PHE A 123 19.01 -9.07 -13.42
N LYS A 124 19.75 -9.23 -12.32
CA LYS A 124 20.08 -8.20 -11.33
C LYS A 124 20.64 -6.92 -11.95
N ARG A 125 21.62 -7.05 -12.86
CA ARG A 125 22.31 -5.89 -13.43
C ARG A 125 21.36 -4.93 -14.13
N ASP A 126 20.60 -5.41 -15.08
CA ASP A 126 19.71 -4.55 -15.87
C ASP A 126 18.53 -4.05 -15.01
N ALA A 127 18.00 -4.89 -14.10
CA ALA A 127 16.96 -4.49 -13.16
C ALA A 127 17.41 -3.31 -12.30
N ILE A 128 18.60 -3.36 -11.71
CA ILE A 128 19.16 -2.30 -10.86
C ILE A 128 19.44 -1.03 -11.68
N ILE A 129 20.07 -1.17 -12.87
CA ILE A 129 20.38 -0.03 -13.72
C ILE A 129 19.10 0.69 -14.16
N TRP A 130 18.08 -0.03 -14.61
CA TRP A 130 16.82 0.59 -15.06
C TRP A 130 16.02 1.18 -13.91
N ALA A 131 16.01 0.56 -12.74
CA ALA A 131 15.39 1.14 -11.57
C ALA A 131 16.05 2.48 -11.20
N TRP A 132 17.36 2.53 -11.17
CA TRP A 132 18.11 3.76 -10.89
C TRP A 132 17.90 4.84 -11.96
N GLU A 133 17.93 4.45 -13.24
CA GLU A 133 17.66 5.34 -14.36
C GLU A 133 16.26 5.97 -14.26
N LEU A 134 15.23 5.14 -14.01
CA LEU A 134 13.87 5.62 -13.87
C LEU A 134 13.72 6.62 -12.72
N LEU A 135 14.24 6.28 -11.54
CA LEU A 135 14.10 7.13 -10.37
C LEU A 135 14.89 8.43 -10.47
N THR A 136 16.14 8.37 -10.94
CA THR A 136 17.04 9.54 -10.88
C THR A 136 17.07 10.36 -12.15
N SER A 137 16.88 9.75 -13.32
CA SER A 137 16.97 10.45 -14.60
C SER A 137 15.60 10.80 -15.17
N VAL A 138 14.59 9.93 -15.03
CA VAL A 138 13.24 10.16 -15.56
C VAL A 138 12.35 10.89 -14.55
N PHE A 139 12.30 10.41 -13.29
CA PHE A 139 11.56 11.08 -12.22
C PHE A 139 12.35 12.19 -11.53
N GLY A 140 13.68 12.23 -11.69
CA GLY A 140 14.53 13.31 -11.17
C GLY A 140 14.73 13.28 -9.66
N LEU A 141 14.58 12.14 -9.00
CA LEU A 141 14.80 12.04 -7.57
C LEU A 141 16.26 12.35 -7.18
N PRO A 142 16.50 13.14 -6.13
CA PRO A 142 17.84 13.45 -5.66
C PRO A 142 18.57 12.18 -5.18
N LYS A 143 19.73 11.89 -5.76
CA LYS A 143 20.51 10.68 -5.45
C LYS A 143 20.94 10.59 -3.99
N ASP A 144 21.17 11.73 -3.34
CA ASP A 144 21.54 11.85 -1.93
C ASP A 144 20.37 11.58 -0.97
N ARG A 145 19.14 11.48 -1.48
CA ARG A 145 17.95 11.08 -0.74
C ARG A 145 17.63 9.59 -0.87
N LEU A 146 18.34 8.87 -1.74
CA LEU A 146 18.12 7.46 -1.98
C LEU A 146 19.14 6.62 -1.21
N LEU A 147 18.67 5.54 -0.61
CA LEU A 147 19.49 4.46 -0.06
C LEU A 147 18.87 3.11 -0.42
N VAL A 148 19.66 2.07 -0.36
CA VAL A 148 19.22 0.73 -0.75
C VAL A 148 19.55 -0.29 0.33
N THR A 149 18.76 -1.36 0.39
CA THR A 149 19.07 -2.55 1.15
C THR A 149 19.41 -3.69 0.20
N VAL A 150 20.18 -4.65 0.67
CA VAL A 150 20.46 -5.91 -0.02
C VAL A 150 20.44 -7.05 0.99
N TYR A 151 20.07 -8.25 0.55
CA TYR A 151 20.20 -9.43 1.40
C TYR A 151 21.69 -9.68 1.74
N HIS A 152 21.97 -10.01 2.99
CA HIS A 152 23.33 -9.97 3.56
C HIS A 152 24.36 -10.82 2.80
N THR A 153 23.94 -11.88 2.11
CA THR A 153 24.81 -12.76 1.31
C THR A 153 24.76 -12.47 -0.19
N ASP A 154 23.96 -11.47 -0.63
CA ASP A 154 23.89 -11.10 -2.05
C ASP A 154 24.99 -10.09 -2.42
N ASP A 155 26.21 -10.58 -2.54
CA ASP A 155 27.37 -9.77 -2.92
C ASP A 155 27.23 -9.19 -4.33
N GLU A 156 26.59 -9.92 -5.26
CA GLU A 156 26.38 -9.45 -6.63
C GLU A 156 25.50 -8.17 -6.65
N ALA A 157 24.39 -8.16 -5.94
CA ALA A 157 23.55 -6.97 -5.85
C ALA A 157 24.29 -5.81 -5.15
N TYR A 158 25.04 -6.09 -4.08
CA TYR A 158 25.85 -5.10 -3.40
C TYR A 158 26.89 -4.45 -4.33
N ASP A 159 27.63 -5.27 -5.08
CA ASP A 159 28.68 -4.80 -6.00
C ASP A 159 28.08 -3.99 -7.17
N LEU A 160 26.93 -4.38 -7.69
CA LEU A 160 26.21 -3.61 -8.71
C LEU A 160 25.83 -2.22 -8.20
N TRP A 161 25.27 -2.11 -7.01
CA TRP A 161 24.97 -0.83 -6.40
C TRP A 161 26.19 0.03 -6.16
N HIS A 162 27.29 -0.60 -5.65
CA HIS A 162 28.50 0.14 -5.31
C HIS A 162 29.33 0.53 -6.53
N THR A 163 29.58 -0.43 -7.44
CA THR A 163 30.54 -0.24 -8.53
C THR A 163 29.90 0.26 -9.83
N GLU A 164 28.73 -0.25 -10.23
CA GLU A 164 28.04 0.15 -11.46
C GLU A 164 27.25 1.44 -11.27
N ILE A 165 26.46 1.52 -10.20
CA ILE A 165 25.64 2.70 -9.89
C ILE A 165 26.47 3.80 -9.22
N GLY A 166 27.51 3.40 -8.48
CA GLY A 166 28.39 4.34 -7.76
C GLY A 166 27.81 4.83 -6.44
N LEU A 167 26.92 4.06 -5.80
CA LEU A 167 26.43 4.41 -4.48
C LEU A 167 27.54 4.29 -3.42
N PRO A 168 27.66 5.27 -2.50
CA PRO A 168 28.55 5.16 -1.34
C PRO A 168 28.16 3.96 -0.46
N LYS A 169 29.14 3.34 0.19
CA LYS A 169 28.93 2.14 1.02
C LYS A 169 27.95 2.35 2.18
N ASP A 170 27.93 3.55 2.75
CA ASP A 170 27.01 3.96 3.80
C ASP A 170 25.55 4.15 3.33
N ARG A 171 25.32 4.05 2.02
CA ARG A 171 23.98 4.07 1.39
C ARG A 171 23.52 2.69 0.93
N ILE A 172 24.29 1.63 1.21
CA ILE A 172 23.95 0.23 0.87
C ILE A 172 23.95 -0.58 2.16
N ILE A 173 22.77 -0.93 2.65
CA ILE A 173 22.59 -1.60 3.94
C ILE A 173 22.37 -3.09 3.70
N ARG A 174 23.13 -3.94 4.39
CA ARG A 174 22.93 -5.40 4.35
C ARG A 174 21.96 -5.82 5.45
N ILE A 175 20.89 -6.49 5.08
CA ILE A 175 19.89 -7.03 5.98
C ILE A 175 20.01 -8.56 6.04
N GLY A 176 20.16 -9.09 7.24
CA GLY A 176 20.27 -10.53 7.48
C GLY A 176 18.91 -11.20 7.71
N ASP A 177 18.95 -12.41 8.26
CA ASP A 177 17.75 -13.19 8.65
C ASP A 177 17.15 -12.62 9.94
N ASN A 178 16.50 -11.46 9.83
CA ASN A 178 15.99 -10.67 10.96
C ASN A 178 14.61 -11.13 11.45
N LYS A 179 13.99 -12.15 10.83
CA LYS A 179 12.68 -12.72 11.22
C LYS A 179 12.75 -14.09 11.88
N GLY A 180 13.94 -14.45 12.42
CA GLY A 180 14.12 -15.57 13.33
C GLY A 180 14.29 -16.96 12.70
N ALA A 181 14.43 -17.07 11.39
CA ALA A 181 14.70 -18.34 10.69
C ALA A 181 15.55 -18.08 9.44
N PRO A 182 16.26 -19.09 8.91
CA PRO A 182 17.01 -18.97 7.66
C PRO A 182 16.10 -18.52 6.50
N PHE A 183 16.57 -17.55 5.72
CA PHE A 183 15.82 -16.92 4.64
C PHE A 183 14.53 -16.18 5.07
N ALA A 184 14.33 -15.97 6.37
CA ALA A 184 13.26 -15.13 6.90
C ALA A 184 13.82 -13.72 7.15
N SER A 185 13.79 -12.90 6.11
CA SER A 185 14.40 -11.57 6.07
C SER A 185 13.47 -10.58 5.34
N ASP A 186 13.61 -9.29 5.63
CA ASP A 186 12.98 -8.24 4.81
C ASP A 186 13.56 -8.24 3.39
N ASN A 187 14.85 -8.58 3.24
CA ASN A 187 15.50 -8.68 1.95
C ASN A 187 15.56 -10.11 1.35
N PHE A 188 14.69 -11.01 1.81
CA PHE A 188 14.45 -12.29 1.14
C PHE A 188 12.94 -12.49 0.96
N TRP A 189 12.48 -12.22 -0.25
CA TRP A 189 11.04 -12.22 -0.53
C TRP A 189 10.51 -13.62 -0.86
N GLN A 190 9.29 -13.90 -0.39
CA GLN A 190 8.54 -15.10 -0.69
C GLN A 190 7.04 -14.79 -0.76
N MET A 191 6.36 -15.32 -1.77
CA MET A 191 4.94 -15.07 -1.99
C MET A 191 4.06 -15.65 -0.88
N ALA A 192 4.36 -16.91 -0.52
CA ALA A 192 3.63 -17.69 0.48
C ALA A 192 4.61 -18.63 1.19
N ASP A 193 4.10 -19.61 1.93
CA ASP A 193 4.95 -20.60 2.60
C ASP A 193 5.65 -21.54 1.60
N THR A 194 5.13 -21.62 0.37
CA THR A 194 5.70 -22.36 -0.76
C THR A 194 5.67 -21.53 -2.05
N GLY A 195 6.52 -21.85 -3.00
CA GLY A 195 6.56 -21.24 -4.33
C GLY A 195 7.80 -20.37 -4.58
N PRO A 196 7.78 -19.54 -5.63
CA PRO A 196 8.92 -18.74 -6.03
C PRO A 196 9.38 -17.79 -4.93
N CYS A 197 10.70 -17.73 -4.73
CA CYS A 197 11.32 -16.86 -3.74
C CYS A 197 12.76 -16.51 -4.14
N GLY A 198 13.32 -15.52 -3.46
CA GLY A 198 14.72 -15.13 -3.66
C GLY A 198 15.10 -13.87 -2.90
N PRO A 199 16.41 -13.53 -2.90
CA PRO A 199 16.88 -12.29 -2.31
C PRO A 199 16.30 -11.09 -3.06
N CYS A 200 16.16 -9.99 -2.35
CA CYS A 200 15.70 -8.74 -2.95
C CYS A 200 16.57 -7.57 -2.51
N THR A 201 16.47 -6.48 -3.26
CA THR A 201 17.01 -5.18 -2.93
C THR A 201 15.89 -4.16 -2.94
N GLU A 202 15.82 -3.38 -1.88
CA GLU A 202 14.80 -2.36 -1.72
C GLU A 202 15.41 -0.98 -1.86
N ILE A 203 14.68 -0.06 -2.47
CA ILE A 203 15.09 1.34 -2.63
C ILE A 203 14.21 2.19 -1.72
N PHE A 204 14.87 2.96 -0.85
CA PHE A 204 14.23 3.85 0.12
C PHE A 204 14.48 5.30 -0.23
N PHE A 205 13.49 6.13 0.10
CA PHE A 205 13.60 7.59 0.03
C PHE A 205 13.66 8.17 1.44
N ASP A 206 14.68 9.03 1.71
CA ASP A 206 14.83 9.78 2.95
C ASP A 206 14.05 11.10 2.87
N HIS A 207 12.93 11.19 3.56
CA HIS A 207 12.13 12.42 3.67
C HIS A 207 12.84 13.55 4.44
N GLY A 208 13.92 13.25 5.17
CA GLY A 208 14.72 14.25 5.87
C GLY A 208 14.59 14.16 7.40
N ALA A 209 15.51 14.85 8.07
CA ALA A 209 15.68 14.76 9.52
C ALA A 209 14.52 15.37 10.33
N GLU A 210 13.63 16.11 9.69
CA GLU A 210 12.42 16.65 10.30
C GLU A 210 11.36 15.55 10.55
N ILE A 211 11.42 14.44 9.83
CA ILE A 211 10.49 13.31 9.96
C ILE A 211 11.11 12.27 10.90
N PRO A 212 10.37 11.80 11.93
CA PRO A 212 10.86 10.76 12.82
C PRO A 212 11.07 9.43 12.09
N GLY A 213 12.16 8.73 12.43
CA GLY A 213 12.49 7.40 11.90
C GLY A 213 13.97 7.25 11.60
N GLY A 214 14.43 6.00 11.57
CA GLY A 214 15.79 5.59 11.26
C GLY A 214 15.89 4.85 9.93
N PRO A 215 17.11 4.65 9.42
CA PRO A 215 17.32 3.85 8.21
C PRO A 215 16.95 2.38 8.46
N PRO A 216 16.68 1.60 7.39
CA PRO A 216 16.43 0.16 7.48
C PRO A 216 17.49 -0.57 8.31
N GLY A 217 17.07 -1.53 9.13
CA GLY A 217 17.94 -2.26 10.06
C GLY A 217 18.25 -1.51 11.35
N SER A 218 17.74 -0.28 11.55
CA SER A 218 17.89 0.47 12.80
C SER A 218 16.69 0.22 13.75
N PRO A 219 16.83 0.52 15.06
CA PRO A 219 15.72 0.39 16.01
C PRO A 219 14.48 1.23 15.68
N ASP A 220 14.65 2.33 14.93
CA ASP A 220 13.61 3.28 14.58
C ASP A 220 13.18 3.16 13.09
N GLU A 221 13.42 2.02 12.44
CA GLU A 221 13.12 1.77 11.02
C GLU A 221 11.62 1.86 10.70
N ASP A 222 10.75 1.59 11.67
CA ASP A 222 9.29 1.68 11.50
C ASP A 222 8.76 3.11 11.35
N GLY A 223 9.61 4.13 11.54
CA GLY A 223 9.26 5.54 11.36
C GLY A 223 8.96 5.92 9.90
N ASP A 224 8.44 7.14 9.71
CA ASP A 224 8.00 7.61 8.39
C ASP A 224 9.09 8.41 7.63
N ARG A 225 10.33 8.43 8.11
CA ARG A 225 11.44 9.14 7.46
C ARG A 225 11.98 8.40 6.24
N PHE A 226 12.30 7.12 6.40
CA PHE A 226 12.85 6.29 5.33
C PHE A 226 11.74 5.39 4.80
N ILE A 227 11.21 5.73 3.64
CA ILE A 227 10.09 4.99 3.05
C ILE A 227 10.60 4.13 1.90
N GLU A 228 10.38 2.81 1.99
CA GLU A 228 10.55 1.90 0.88
C GLU A 228 9.63 2.33 -0.25
N ILE A 229 10.21 2.69 -1.42
CA ILE A 229 9.46 3.08 -2.61
C ILE A 229 9.45 1.97 -3.66
N TRP A 230 10.47 1.12 -3.72
CA TRP A 230 10.57 0.06 -4.71
C TRP A 230 11.29 -1.17 -4.16
N ASN A 231 10.74 -2.36 -4.40
CA ASN A 231 11.37 -3.65 -4.11
C ASN A 231 11.69 -4.37 -5.44
N LEU A 232 12.95 -4.77 -5.63
CA LEU A 232 13.42 -5.56 -6.76
C LEU A 232 13.78 -6.95 -6.26
N VAL A 233 12.98 -7.95 -6.64
CA VAL A 233 13.12 -9.34 -6.21
C VAL A 233 13.82 -10.16 -7.30
N PHE A 234 14.85 -10.88 -6.90
CA PHE A 234 15.62 -11.76 -7.75
C PHE A 234 15.20 -13.20 -7.50
N MET A 235 14.16 -13.62 -8.22
CA MET A 235 13.57 -14.95 -8.10
C MET A 235 14.56 -16.00 -8.60
N GLN A 236 15.08 -16.79 -7.67
CA GLN A 236 16.10 -17.80 -7.94
C GLN A 236 15.67 -19.20 -7.52
N PHE A 237 14.72 -19.30 -6.58
CA PHE A 237 14.37 -20.55 -5.93
C PHE A 237 12.86 -20.78 -5.93
N ASP A 238 12.48 -22.06 -5.91
CA ASP A 238 11.18 -22.57 -5.54
C ASP A 238 11.26 -23.20 -4.15
N ARG A 239 10.44 -22.74 -3.21
CA ARG A 239 10.37 -23.24 -1.84
C ARG A 239 9.31 -24.33 -1.72
N ALA A 240 9.72 -25.50 -1.30
CA ALA A 240 8.84 -26.62 -0.97
C ALA A 240 8.20 -26.46 0.44
N ALA A 241 7.16 -27.26 0.73
CA ALA A 241 6.45 -27.20 2.02
C ALA A 241 7.33 -27.57 3.24
N ASP A 242 8.42 -28.32 3.06
CA ASP A 242 9.40 -28.64 4.09
C ASP A 242 10.46 -27.54 4.27
N GLY A 243 10.37 -26.44 3.51
CA GLY A 243 11.30 -25.34 3.51
C GLY A 243 12.53 -25.51 2.60
N THR A 244 12.64 -26.64 1.89
CA THR A 244 13.74 -26.89 0.93
C THR A 244 13.65 -25.90 -0.23
N LEU A 245 14.78 -25.29 -0.60
CA LEU A 245 14.92 -24.40 -1.74
C LEU A 245 15.52 -25.17 -2.93
N SER A 246 14.80 -25.19 -4.05
CA SER A 246 15.28 -25.72 -5.31
C SER A 246 15.46 -24.59 -6.34
N PRO A 247 16.49 -24.59 -7.19
CA PRO A 247 16.62 -23.56 -8.21
C PRO A 247 15.42 -23.53 -9.16
N LEU A 248 14.98 -22.32 -9.54
CA LEU A 248 14.01 -22.13 -10.62
C LEU A 248 14.62 -22.57 -11.97
N PRO A 249 13.80 -22.92 -12.99
CA PRO A 249 14.25 -23.25 -14.33
C PRO A 249 15.15 -22.18 -14.97
N ALA A 250 14.89 -20.91 -14.64
CA ALA A 250 15.73 -19.77 -15.00
C ALA A 250 15.59 -18.68 -13.91
N PRO A 251 16.66 -17.89 -13.67
CA PRO A 251 16.57 -16.72 -12.81
C PRO A 251 15.60 -15.69 -13.41
N CYS A 252 14.71 -15.16 -12.58
CA CYS A 252 13.70 -14.22 -13.00
C CYS A 252 13.75 -12.93 -12.15
N VAL A 253 13.20 -11.85 -12.68
CA VAL A 253 13.04 -10.59 -11.96
C VAL A 253 11.55 -10.35 -11.73
N ASP A 254 11.23 -10.02 -10.49
CA ASP A 254 9.94 -9.48 -10.05
C ASP A 254 10.18 -8.17 -9.35
N THR A 255 9.45 -7.12 -9.69
CA THR A 255 9.56 -5.85 -8.99
C THR A 255 8.21 -5.31 -8.58
N GLY A 256 8.18 -4.57 -7.48
CA GLY A 256 6.99 -3.89 -7.01
C GLY A 256 7.32 -2.52 -6.43
N MET A 257 6.81 -1.46 -7.09
CA MET A 257 6.90 -0.08 -6.63
C MET A 257 5.50 0.43 -6.28
N GLY A 258 5.31 0.89 -5.04
CA GLY A 258 4.03 1.47 -4.63
C GLY A 258 3.77 2.79 -5.34
N LEU A 259 2.72 2.86 -6.16
CA LEU A 259 2.34 4.10 -6.85
C LEU A 259 2.12 5.23 -5.87
N GLU A 260 1.35 4.99 -4.81
CA GLU A 260 0.99 5.99 -3.80
C GLU A 260 2.22 6.50 -3.04
N ARG A 261 3.19 5.62 -2.74
CA ARG A 261 4.45 6.00 -2.10
C ARG A 261 5.31 6.87 -3.01
N LEU A 262 5.47 6.46 -4.26
CA LEU A 262 6.20 7.25 -5.26
C LEU A 262 5.52 8.59 -5.54
N ALA A 263 4.19 8.61 -5.61
CA ALA A 263 3.42 9.84 -5.80
C ALA A 263 3.64 10.82 -4.64
N ALA A 264 3.64 10.34 -3.38
CA ALA A 264 3.92 11.19 -2.24
C ALA A 264 5.32 11.86 -2.35
N VAL A 265 6.34 11.09 -2.73
CA VAL A 265 7.68 11.63 -2.95
C VAL A 265 7.70 12.68 -4.08
N LEU A 266 7.09 12.39 -5.23
CA LEU A 266 7.09 13.26 -6.41
C LEU A 266 6.19 14.50 -6.25
N GLN A 267 5.19 14.43 -5.37
CA GLN A 267 4.30 15.56 -5.03
C GLN A 267 4.78 16.32 -3.79
N HIS A 268 5.96 15.98 -3.25
CA HIS A 268 6.60 16.63 -2.10
C HIS A 268 5.74 16.61 -0.81
N VAL A 269 5.03 15.52 -0.59
CA VAL A 269 4.25 15.27 0.62
C VAL A 269 4.78 14.05 1.38
N HIS A 270 4.42 13.91 2.66
CA HIS A 270 4.93 12.84 3.52
C HIS A 270 3.96 11.67 3.64
N SER A 271 2.67 11.95 3.53
CA SER A 271 1.63 10.94 3.64
C SER A 271 1.04 10.62 2.27
N ASN A 272 0.83 9.34 1.98
CA ASN A 272 0.11 8.92 0.79
C ASN A 272 -1.29 9.53 0.71
N TYR A 273 -1.90 9.87 1.86
CA TYR A 273 -3.22 10.53 1.89
C TYR A 273 -3.19 12.00 1.42
N GLU A 274 -2.00 12.59 1.24
CA GLU A 274 -1.83 13.96 0.77
C GLU A 274 -1.64 14.05 -0.75
N ILE A 275 -1.53 12.91 -1.48
CA ILE A 275 -1.41 12.90 -2.93
C ILE A 275 -2.74 13.32 -3.61
N ASP A 276 -2.64 13.74 -4.85
CA ASP A 276 -3.76 14.20 -5.68
C ASP A 276 -5.00 13.29 -5.60
N LEU A 277 -4.82 12.00 -5.87
CA LEU A 277 -5.87 10.98 -5.85
C LEU A 277 -6.62 10.93 -4.51
N PHE A 278 -5.89 10.87 -3.39
CA PHE A 278 -6.53 10.82 -2.07
C PHE A 278 -7.13 12.14 -1.65
N GLN A 279 -6.50 13.26 -2.00
CA GLN A 279 -7.01 14.59 -1.66
C GLN A 279 -8.35 14.88 -2.30
N HIS A 280 -8.59 14.41 -3.54
CA HIS A 280 -9.92 14.51 -4.14
C HIS A 280 -10.96 13.70 -3.35
N LEU A 281 -10.70 12.42 -3.09
CA LEU A 281 -11.62 11.54 -2.36
C LEU A 281 -11.91 12.06 -0.93
N ILE A 282 -10.86 12.56 -0.23
CA ILE A 282 -10.98 13.15 1.11
C ILE A 282 -11.88 14.41 1.09
N LYS A 283 -11.73 15.29 0.09
CA LYS A 283 -12.55 16.49 -0.06
C LYS A 283 -14.03 16.14 -0.29
N VAL A 284 -14.30 15.14 -1.14
CA VAL A 284 -15.67 14.68 -1.37
C VAL A 284 -16.25 14.05 -0.09
N ALA A 285 -15.49 13.20 0.60
CA ALA A 285 -15.89 12.61 1.88
C ALA A 285 -16.13 13.69 2.95
N SER A 286 -15.28 14.70 3.04
CA SER A 286 -15.43 15.88 3.92
C SER A 286 -16.74 16.63 3.65
N THR A 287 -17.05 16.88 2.39
CA THR A 287 -18.28 17.55 1.97
C THR A 287 -19.52 16.74 2.37
N LEU A 288 -19.52 15.43 2.10
CA LEU A 288 -20.62 14.53 2.44
C LEU A 288 -20.85 14.43 3.95
N THR A 289 -19.77 14.35 4.73
CA THR A 289 -19.81 14.21 6.19
C THR A 289 -19.87 15.54 6.93
N LYS A 290 -19.76 16.67 6.22
CA LYS A 290 -19.65 18.03 6.79
C LYS A 290 -18.51 18.18 7.79
N THR A 291 -17.40 17.46 7.56
CA THR A 291 -16.20 17.47 8.41
C THR A 291 -15.20 18.46 7.84
N ALA A 292 -14.92 19.55 8.55
CA ALA A 292 -14.02 20.61 8.07
C ALA A 292 -12.52 20.23 8.15
N ASP A 293 -12.16 19.37 9.09
CA ASP A 293 -10.79 18.89 9.29
C ASP A 293 -10.44 17.79 8.28
N LEU A 294 -9.71 18.15 7.22
CA LEU A 294 -9.27 17.22 6.17
C LEU A 294 -8.22 16.22 6.65
N GLU A 295 -7.54 16.48 7.76
CA GLU A 295 -6.56 15.58 8.36
C GLU A 295 -7.21 14.50 9.24
N ASN A 296 -8.52 14.52 9.37
CA ASN A 296 -9.27 13.57 10.20
C ASN A 296 -9.06 12.13 9.71
N LYS A 297 -8.60 11.27 10.60
CA LYS A 297 -8.31 9.85 10.30
C LYS A 297 -9.50 9.11 9.71
N SER A 298 -10.73 9.48 10.10
CA SER A 298 -11.94 8.85 9.56
C SER A 298 -12.14 9.16 8.08
N LEU A 299 -11.76 10.35 7.60
CA LEU A 299 -11.79 10.68 6.18
C LEU A 299 -10.75 9.86 5.38
N ARG A 300 -9.57 9.66 5.94
CA ARG A 300 -8.53 8.81 5.34
C ARG A 300 -9.01 7.37 5.17
N VAL A 301 -9.63 6.81 6.22
CA VAL A 301 -10.21 5.44 6.16
C VAL A 301 -11.31 5.34 5.11
N ILE A 302 -12.21 6.31 5.03
CA ILE A 302 -13.30 6.34 4.05
C ILE A 302 -12.73 6.41 2.62
N ALA A 303 -11.74 7.28 2.37
CA ALA A 303 -11.10 7.45 1.07
C ALA A 303 -10.31 6.20 0.63
N ASP A 304 -9.64 5.51 1.55
CA ASP A 304 -8.98 4.23 1.26
C ASP A 304 -10.01 3.15 0.91
N HIS A 305 -11.04 3.02 1.73
CA HIS A 305 -11.98 1.91 1.65
C HIS A 305 -12.92 2.00 0.44
N ILE A 306 -13.22 3.19 -0.08
CA ILE A 306 -14.02 3.29 -1.31
C ILE A 306 -13.30 2.67 -2.51
N ARG A 307 -11.96 2.80 -2.58
CA ARG A 307 -11.14 2.17 -3.62
C ARG A 307 -11.24 0.63 -3.51
N ALA A 308 -10.95 0.10 -2.33
CA ALA A 308 -10.98 -1.34 -2.07
C ALA A 308 -12.35 -1.95 -2.38
N CYS A 309 -13.42 -1.36 -1.85
CA CYS A 309 -14.77 -1.89 -2.01
C CYS A 309 -15.25 -1.84 -3.46
N SER A 310 -14.99 -0.74 -4.16
CA SER A 310 -15.42 -0.57 -5.55
C SER A 310 -14.73 -1.58 -6.47
N PHE A 311 -13.41 -1.73 -6.38
CA PHE A 311 -12.69 -2.69 -7.22
C PHE A 311 -12.99 -4.15 -6.88
N LEU A 312 -13.25 -4.49 -5.61
CA LEU A 312 -13.73 -5.83 -5.26
C LEU A 312 -15.09 -6.13 -5.89
N ILE A 313 -16.02 -5.18 -5.90
CA ILE A 313 -17.33 -5.34 -6.52
C ILE A 313 -17.21 -5.43 -8.04
N VAL A 314 -16.35 -4.62 -8.66
CA VAL A 314 -16.02 -4.72 -10.11
C VAL A 314 -15.54 -6.13 -10.47
N ASP A 315 -14.71 -6.73 -9.61
CA ASP A 315 -14.17 -8.08 -9.80
C ASP A 315 -15.13 -9.20 -9.31
N GLY A 316 -16.42 -8.86 -9.08
CA GLY A 316 -17.50 -9.82 -8.83
C GLY A 316 -17.67 -10.26 -7.37
N VAL A 317 -16.99 -9.62 -6.41
CA VAL A 317 -17.17 -9.91 -4.98
C VAL A 317 -18.37 -9.13 -4.45
N LEU A 318 -19.32 -9.83 -3.81
CA LEU A 318 -20.44 -9.21 -3.11
C LEU A 318 -20.36 -9.45 -1.60
N PRO A 319 -20.90 -8.53 -0.77
CA PRO A 319 -20.89 -8.67 0.68
C PRO A 319 -21.59 -9.96 1.14
N SER A 320 -20.91 -10.82 1.88
CA SER A 320 -21.42 -12.08 2.40
C SER A 320 -20.95 -12.35 3.83
N ASN A 321 -21.31 -13.51 4.42
CA ASN A 321 -20.94 -13.90 5.78
C ASN A 321 -19.63 -14.69 5.84
N GLU A 322 -19.05 -15.07 4.72
CA GLU A 322 -17.84 -15.90 4.63
C GLU A 322 -16.96 -15.53 3.45
N GLY A 323 -15.73 -16.01 3.47
CA GLY A 323 -14.77 -15.89 2.37
C GLY A 323 -14.47 -14.44 1.99
N ARG A 324 -14.30 -14.19 0.69
CA ARG A 324 -13.98 -12.86 0.14
C ARG A 324 -15.08 -11.82 0.43
N GLY A 325 -16.34 -12.24 0.37
CA GLY A 325 -17.48 -11.36 0.64
C GLY A 325 -17.56 -10.90 2.09
N TYR A 326 -17.09 -11.71 3.04
CA TYR A 326 -16.96 -11.31 4.44
C TYR A 326 -15.91 -10.20 4.61
N VAL A 327 -14.77 -10.32 3.92
CA VAL A 327 -13.73 -9.28 3.97
C VAL A 327 -14.26 -7.98 3.37
N LEU A 328 -14.90 -8.02 2.21
CA LEU A 328 -15.55 -6.85 1.62
C LEU A 328 -16.55 -6.21 2.57
N ARG A 329 -17.44 -6.99 3.18
CA ARG A 329 -18.40 -6.52 4.17
C ARG A 329 -17.72 -5.84 5.36
N ARG A 330 -16.62 -6.41 5.86
CA ARG A 330 -15.84 -5.84 6.95
C ARG A 330 -15.26 -4.47 6.59
N ILE A 331 -14.74 -4.32 5.37
CA ILE A 331 -14.19 -3.04 4.88
C ILE A 331 -15.30 -1.99 4.74
N ILE A 332 -16.44 -2.34 4.11
CA ILE A 332 -17.60 -1.45 3.99
C ILE A 332 -18.04 -0.97 5.38
N ARG A 333 -18.28 -1.89 6.32
CA ARG A 333 -18.76 -1.56 7.67
C ARG A 333 -17.76 -0.73 8.46
N ARG A 334 -16.46 -0.93 8.24
CA ARG A 334 -15.43 -0.08 8.84
C ARG A 334 -15.55 1.36 8.33
N ALA A 335 -15.73 1.57 7.02
CA ALA A 335 -15.96 2.91 6.46
C ALA A 335 -17.24 3.54 7.02
N LEU A 336 -18.34 2.79 7.10
CA LEU A 336 -19.61 3.26 7.65
C LEU A 336 -19.52 3.64 9.13
N ARG A 337 -18.76 2.85 9.92
CA ARG A 337 -18.48 3.19 11.33
C ARG A 337 -17.73 4.51 11.43
N HIS A 338 -16.71 4.74 10.57
CA HIS A 338 -16.00 6.01 10.55
C HIS A 338 -16.91 7.17 10.13
N GLY A 339 -17.82 6.98 9.17
CA GLY A 339 -18.86 7.95 8.84
C GLY A 339 -19.80 8.25 10.02
N TYR A 340 -20.21 7.21 10.75
CA TYR A 340 -21.03 7.37 11.96
C TYR A 340 -20.31 8.20 13.04
N MET A 341 -19.00 8.01 13.23
CA MET A 341 -18.17 8.82 14.14
C MET A 341 -18.09 10.29 13.70
N LEU A 342 -18.18 10.55 12.40
CA LEU A 342 -18.27 11.91 11.83
C LEU A 342 -19.69 12.50 11.84
N GLY A 343 -20.67 11.81 12.44
CA GLY A 343 -22.05 12.28 12.59
C GLY A 343 -23.01 11.82 11.49
N MET A 344 -22.57 10.98 10.54
CA MET A 344 -23.45 10.44 9.51
C MET A 344 -24.47 9.47 10.11
N ARG A 345 -25.72 9.60 9.66
CA ARG A 345 -26.84 8.73 10.05
C ARG A 345 -27.58 8.16 8.84
N GLU A 346 -27.39 8.78 7.68
CA GLU A 346 -27.95 8.37 6.39
C GLU A 346 -26.87 7.74 5.52
N PRO A 347 -27.23 6.89 4.54
CA PRO A 347 -26.29 6.33 3.57
C PRO A 347 -25.53 7.42 2.82
N PHE A 348 -24.20 7.28 2.77
CA PHE A 348 -23.31 8.28 2.17
C PHE A 348 -22.15 7.69 1.38
N PHE A 349 -21.69 6.50 1.74
CA PHE A 349 -20.43 5.90 1.24
C PHE A 349 -20.51 5.61 -0.26
N HIS A 350 -21.65 5.10 -0.74
CA HIS A 350 -21.91 4.89 -2.18
C HIS A 350 -21.79 6.17 -3.01
N LYS A 351 -22.01 7.35 -2.41
CA LYS A 351 -21.93 8.66 -3.08
C LYS A 351 -20.50 9.09 -3.42
N LEU A 352 -19.49 8.35 -2.92
CA LEU A 352 -18.08 8.56 -3.27
C LEU A 352 -17.68 7.87 -4.59
N VAL A 353 -18.48 6.92 -5.09
CA VAL A 353 -18.15 6.16 -6.30
C VAL A 353 -17.95 7.05 -7.53
N PRO A 354 -18.78 8.08 -7.81
CA PRO A 354 -18.52 8.97 -8.93
C PRO A 354 -17.15 9.66 -8.85
N ALA A 355 -16.76 10.17 -7.67
CA ALA A 355 -15.45 10.79 -7.48
C ALA A 355 -14.29 9.79 -7.70
N LEU A 356 -14.46 8.53 -7.31
CA LEU A 356 -13.48 7.50 -7.59
C LEU A 356 -13.39 7.21 -9.10
N VAL A 357 -14.51 7.21 -9.81
CA VAL A 357 -14.55 7.05 -11.27
C VAL A 357 -13.85 8.22 -11.98
N GLU A 358 -14.01 9.45 -11.50
CA GLU A 358 -13.28 10.61 -12.02
C GLU A 358 -11.76 10.45 -11.88
N GLU A 359 -11.29 9.90 -10.76
CA GLU A 359 -9.85 9.74 -10.49
C GLU A 359 -9.22 8.52 -11.19
N MET A 360 -9.95 7.42 -11.30
CA MET A 360 -9.37 6.13 -11.69
C MET A 360 -10.01 5.52 -12.94
N GLY A 361 -11.12 6.07 -13.43
CA GLY A 361 -11.88 5.50 -14.55
C GLY A 361 -11.12 5.45 -15.88
N ASP A 362 -10.23 6.40 -16.14
CA ASP A 362 -9.40 6.41 -17.35
C ASP A 362 -8.36 5.27 -17.32
N ALA A 363 -7.78 5.00 -16.14
CA ALA A 363 -6.83 3.90 -15.97
C ALA A 363 -7.53 2.53 -15.91
N TYR A 364 -8.76 2.50 -15.43
CA TYR A 364 -9.57 1.28 -15.21
C TYR A 364 -10.98 1.44 -15.79
N PRO A 365 -11.16 1.30 -17.12
CA PRO A 365 -12.46 1.48 -17.78
C PRO A 365 -13.56 0.53 -17.27
N GLU A 366 -13.19 -0.59 -16.67
CA GLU A 366 -14.14 -1.52 -16.03
C GLU A 366 -14.82 -0.88 -14.80
N LEU A 367 -14.16 0.01 -14.08
CA LEU A 367 -14.73 0.76 -12.97
C LEU A 367 -15.83 1.70 -13.48
N LEU A 368 -15.54 2.46 -14.54
CA LEU A 368 -16.51 3.35 -15.18
C LEU A 368 -17.74 2.58 -15.66
N LYS A 369 -17.54 1.42 -16.31
CA LYS A 369 -18.64 0.58 -16.81
C LYS A 369 -19.52 0.00 -15.70
N ALA A 370 -18.94 -0.26 -14.54
CA ALA A 370 -19.62 -0.88 -13.40
C ALA A 370 -20.14 0.15 -12.39
N GLU A 371 -19.99 1.46 -12.61
CA GLU A 371 -20.30 2.52 -11.64
C GLU A 371 -21.65 2.32 -10.95
N GLN A 372 -22.74 2.20 -11.71
CA GLN A 372 -24.09 2.09 -11.16
C GLN A 372 -24.28 0.76 -10.40
N TYR A 373 -23.62 -0.30 -10.83
CA TYR A 373 -23.65 -1.59 -10.12
C TYR A 373 -22.94 -1.49 -8.77
N VAL A 374 -21.78 -0.83 -8.72
CA VAL A 374 -21.02 -0.58 -7.48
C VAL A 374 -21.84 0.27 -6.51
N ILE A 375 -22.45 1.37 -6.99
CA ILE A 375 -23.34 2.22 -6.19
C ILE A 375 -24.47 1.40 -5.58
N ALA A 376 -25.18 0.60 -6.36
CA ALA A 376 -26.30 -0.20 -5.87
C ALA A 376 -25.87 -1.26 -4.84
N ALA A 377 -24.73 -1.92 -5.06
CA ALA A 377 -24.20 -2.93 -4.14
C ALA A 377 -23.77 -2.33 -2.79
N LEU A 378 -23.12 -1.16 -2.81
CA LEU A 378 -22.72 -0.45 -1.61
C LEU A 378 -23.94 0.06 -0.84
N LEU A 379 -24.90 0.72 -1.52
CA LEU A 379 -26.11 1.24 -0.90
C LEU A 379 -26.90 0.12 -0.18
N ALA A 380 -27.04 -1.04 -0.81
CA ALA A 380 -27.72 -2.18 -0.20
C ALA A 380 -27.06 -2.68 1.09
N GLU A 381 -25.73 -2.62 1.22
CA GLU A 381 -25.03 -3.00 2.47
C GLU A 381 -25.05 -1.84 3.48
N GLU A 382 -25.04 -0.58 3.05
CA GLU A 382 -25.22 0.59 3.90
C GLU A 382 -26.57 0.56 4.62
N ASP A 383 -27.66 0.32 3.89
CA ASP A 383 -29.01 0.22 4.46
C ASP A 383 -29.10 -0.90 5.52
N ARG A 384 -28.58 -2.09 5.17
CA ARG A 384 -28.54 -3.23 6.11
C ARG A 384 -27.75 -2.95 7.39
N PHE A 385 -26.61 -2.26 7.25
CA PHE A 385 -25.75 -1.97 8.39
C PHE A 385 -26.29 -0.79 9.21
N GLY A 386 -26.90 0.22 8.56
CA GLY A 386 -27.60 1.32 9.22
C GLY A 386 -28.71 0.82 10.15
N ASP A 387 -29.55 -0.09 9.67
CA ASP A 387 -30.59 -0.74 10.47
C ASP A 387 -30.03 -1.50 11.67
N LEU A 388 -28.90 -2.20 11.47
CA LEU A 388 -28.23 -2.95 12.54
C LEU A 388 -27.65 -2.01 13.61
N LEU A 389 -26.96 -0.95 13.18
CA LEU A 389 -26.40 0.09 14.07
C LEU A 389 -27.50 0.77 14.88
N ASN A 390 -28.56 1.21 14.22
CA ASN A 390 -29.66 1.91 14.88
C ASN A 390 -30.34 1.02 15.95
N ARG A 391 -30.52 -0.26 15.66
CA ARG A 391 -31.05 -1.22 16.66
C ARG A 391 -30.09 -1.44 17.80
N GLY A 392 -28.82 -1.66 17.52
CA GLY A 392 -27.79 -1.87 18.55
C GLY A 392 -27.61 -0.65 19.45
N MET A 393 -27.58 0.55 18.88
CA MET A 393 -27.44 1.79 19.66
C MET A 393 -28.65 2.03 20.57
N ARG A 394 -29.89 1.78 20.10
CA ARG A 394 -31.08 1.86 20.97
C ARG A 394 -30.97 0.90 22.15
N GLN A 395 -30.56 -0.35 21.93
CA GLN A 395 -30.37 -1.30 23.02
C GLN A 395 -29.33 -0.83 24.05
N VAL A 396 -28.22 -0.23 23.60
CA VAL A 396 -27.22 0.36 24.49
C VAL A 396 -27.79 1.56 25.26
N GLU A 397 -28.51 2.44 24.58
CA GLU A 397 -29.18 3.61 25.21
C GLU A 397 -30.20 3.15 26.26
N ASP A 398 -31.02 2.14 25.96
CA ASP A 398 -31.99 1.58 26.89
C ASP A 398 -31.29 0.99 28.14
N LEU A 399 -30.22 0.20 27.94
CA LEU A 399 -29.42 -0.37 29.02
C LEU A 399 -28.73 0.71 29.88
N LEU A 400 -28.25 1.79 29.26
CA LEU A 400 -27.65 2.91 29.99
C LEU A 400 -28.71 3.68 30.77
N ASN A 401 -29.85 3.94 30.16
CA ASN A 401 -30.97 4.63 30.82
C ASN A 401 -31.53 3.84 32.01
N ASP A 402 -31.61 2.51 31.88
CA ASP A 402 -32.03 1.63 33.00
C ASP A 402 -31.01 1.61 34.13
N ARG A 403 -29.72 1.82 33.86
CA ARG A 403 -28.65 1.82 34.87
C ARG A 403 -28.31 3.20 35.42
N ILE A 404 -28.59 4.28 34.74
CA ILE A 404 -28.35 5.66 35.21
C ILE A 404 -29.06 5.95 36.54
N PRO A 405 -30.33 5.53 36.78
CA PRO A 405 -30.96 5.68 38.10
C PRO A 405 -30.24 4.92 39.23
N VAL A 406 -29.70 3.75 38.93
CA VAL A 406 -28.94 2.95 39.89
C VAL A 406 -27.59 3.59 40.20
N LEU A 407 -26.90 4.11 39.19
CA LEU A 407 -25.65 4.85 39.38
C LEU A 407 -25.86 6.16 40.12
N ARG A 408 -26.89 6.94 39.82
CA ARG A 408 -27.28 8.13 40.58
C ARG A 408 -27.62 7.81 42.04
N PHE A 409 -28.34 6.72 42.27
CA PHE A 409 -28.69 6.25 43.60
C PHE A 409 -27.46 5.80 44.40
N LEU A 410 -26.47 5.23 43.76
CA LEU A 410 -25.18 4.86 44.37
C LEU A 410 -24.32 6.10 44.68
N ASP A 411 -24.31 7.10 43.77
CA ASP A 411 -23.59 8.37 43.92
C ASP A 411 -24.18 9.25 45.05
N GLU A 412 -25.49 9.23 45.23
CA GLU A 412 -26.17 9.91 46.32
C GLU A 412 -25.95 9.21 47.70
N LYS A 413 -25.63 7.93 47.71
CA LYS A 413 -25.30 7.18 48.94
C LYS A 413 -23.82 7.14 49.29
N GLU A 414 -22.95 7.32 48.31
CA GLU A 414 -21.50 7.30 48.51
C GLU A 414 -20.90 8.71 48.43
N GLN A 415 -21.12 9.52 49.46
CA GLN A 415 -20.18 10.58 49.82
C GLN A 415 -18.87 9.97 50.37
N TRP A 416 -18.29 8.99 49.67
CA TRP A 416 -17.00 8.38 49.97
C TRP A 416 -16.14 8.27 48.72
N GLY A 417 -15.05 9.07 48.70
CA GLY A 417 -13.88 9.13 47.84
C GLY A 417 -13.82 8.20 46.63
N GLY A 418 -13.96 8.79 45.45
CA GLY A 418 -13.95 8.18 44.12
C GLY A 418 -12.93 7.10 43.86
N LYS A 419 -13.42 5.93 43.55
CA LYS A 419 -12.78 4.94 42.66
C LYS A 419 -13.87 4.11 42.01
N TYR A 420 -14.08 4.28 40.73
CA TYR A 420 -14.97 3.41 39.93
C TYR A 420 -14.21 2.13 39.57
N TYR A 421 -14.74 0.97 39.90
CA TYR A 421 -14.37 -0.31 39.32
C TYR A 421 -15.54 -0.78 38.45
N LEU A 422 -15.31 -0.85 37.13
CA LEU A 422 -16.14 -1.64 36.24
C LEU A 422 -15.72 -3.10 36.34
N GLN A 423 -16.62 -3.96 36.78
CA GLN A 423 -16.54 -5.41 36.58
C GLN A 423 -17.21 -5.79 35.27
#